data_f9a23da3df9388abe832db385283ec57
#
_entry.id   f9a23da3df9388abe832db385283ec57
#
_cell.length_a   1.000
_cell.length_b   1.000
_cell.length_c   1.000
_cell.angle_alpha   90.00
_cell.angle_beta   90.00
_cell.angle_gamma   90.00
#
_symmetry.space_group_name_H-M   'P 1'
#
loop_
_entity.id
_entity.type
_entity.pdbx_description
1 polymer ?
#
loop_
_entity_poly.entity_id
_entity_poly.type
_entity_poly.pdbx_seq_one_letter_code
_entity_poly.pdbx_strand_id
1 'polypeptide(L)'
;HGGVRGYKNVFSNSLVPLAMAVLYGIYGYELLLYAFVGSVATANGDTLASEIGETSRSKPRMITTLKETEPGVDGGVTLLGEGASLLGALIIAILAAAAGMIEPIGIIIVTAAGFLGTNFDSLLGATLQSRGTLSNNGVNLVATAFGAMAGGVLLYILHIWNVL
;
A
#
# COMPACT_ATOMS: atom_id res chain seq x y z
N HIS A 1 18.48 9.91 3.56
CA HIS A 1 18.89 8.71 2.84
C HIS A 1 18.34 8.71 1.40
N GLY A 2 18.86 9.58 0.54
CA GLY A 2 18.59 9.59 -0.90
C GLY A 2 19.28 8.44 -1.64
N GLY A 3 18.99 7.20 -1.27
CA GLY A 3 19.50 6.03 -1.98
C GLY A 3 18.67 5.78 -3.24
N VAL A 4 19.33 5.67 -4.40
CA VAL A 4 18.70 5.17 -5.62
C VAL A 4 17.98 3.86 -5.29
N ARG A 5 16.66 3.80 -5.54
CA ARG A 5 15.86 2.58 -5.35
C ARG A 5 16.45 1.47 -6.20
N GLY A 6 17.11 0.51 -5.57
CA GLY A 6 17.76 -0.59 -6.26
C GLY A 6 16.76 -1.62 -6.78
N TYR A 7 17.20 -2.54 -7.64
CA TYR A 7 16.38 -3.62 -8.22
C TYR A 7 15.66 -4.46 -7.15
N LYS A 8 16.23 -4.60 -5.94
CA LYS A 8 15.60 -5.32 -4.81
C LYS A 8 14.32 -4.65 -4.33
N ASN A 9 14.28 -3.32 -4.30
CA ASN A 9 13.09 -2.57 -3.93
C ASN A 9 11.98 -2.72 -4.99
N VAL A 10 12.35 -2.63 -6.28
CA VAL A 10 11.40 -2.88 -7.38
C VAL A 10 10.84 -4.29 -7.28
N PHE A 11 11.69 -5.30 -7.04
CA PHE A 11 11.26 -6.68 -6.93
C PHE A 11 10.31 -6.91 -5.75
N SER A 12 10.63 -6.38 -4.55
CA SER A 12 9.78 -6.54 -3.37
C SER A 12 8.39 -5.91 -3.52
N ASN A 13 8.30 -4.77 -4.22
CA ASN A 13 7.02 -4.12 -4.50
C ASN A 13 6.23 -4.76 -5.65
N SER A 14 6.89 -5.50 -6.54
CA SER A 14 6.26 -6.08 -7.74
C SER A 14 5.89 -7.55 -7.61
N LEU A 15 6.48 -8.29 -6.67
CA LEU A 15 6.31 -9.74 -6.58
C LEU A 15 4.85 -10.13 -6.27
N VAL A 16 4.23 -9.49 -5.29
CA VAL A 16 2.84 -9.77 -4.92
C VAL A 16 1.88 -9.35 -6.04
N PRO A 17 1.94 -8.12 -6.59
CA PRO A 17 1.10 -7.77 -7.74
C PRO A 17 1.24 -8.75 -8.90
N LEU A 18 2.47 -9.12 -9.27
CA LEU A 18 2.71 -10.08 -10.36
C LEU A 18 2.06 -11.44 -10.06
N ALA A 19 2.23 -11.96 -8.84
CA ALA A 19 1.62 -13.23 -8.44
C ALA A 19 0.09 -13.16 -8.53
N MET A 20 -0.54 -12.08 -8.04
CA MET A 20 -1.99 -11.91 -8.12
C MET A 20 -2.48 -11.77 -9.57
N ALA A 21 -1.76 -11.05 -10.43
CA ALA A 21 -2.08 -10.92 -11.85
C ALA A 21 -2.02 -12.29 -12.56
N VAL A 22 -0.98 -13.08 -12.31
CA VAL A 22 -0.85 -14.44 -12.87
C VAL A 22 -1.99 -15.34 -12.38
N LEU A 23 -2.29 -15.34 -11.09
CA LEU A 23 -3.38 -16.14 -10.54
C LEU A 23 -4.74 -15.71 -11.11
N TYR A 24 -4.96 -14.39 -11.30
CA TYR A 24 -6.17 -13.90 -11.96
C TYR A 24 -6.25 -14.40 -13.41
N GLY A 25 -5.15 -14.37 -14.16
CA GLY A 25 -5.10 -14.88 -15.53
C GLY A 25 -5.41 -16.38 -15.63
N ILE A 26 -5.08 -17.17 -14.59
CA ILE A 26 -5.34 -18.62 -14.56
C ILE A 26 -6.77 -18.92 -14.11
N TYR A 27 -7.26 -18.28 -13.06
CA TYR A 27 -8.51 -18.65 -12.40
C TYR A 27 -9.70 -17.75 -12.72
N GLY A 28 -9.46 -16.50 -13.15
CA GLY A 28 -10.50 -15.53 -13.48
C GLY A 28 -11.31 -15.00 -12.29
N TYR A 29 -10.90 -15.29 -11.04
CA TYR A 29 -11.63 -14.82 -9.88
C TYR A 29 -11.45 -13.32 -9.65
N GLU A 30 -12.53 -12.58 -9.61
CA GLU A 30 -12.53 -11.12 -9.40
C GLU A 30 -11.77 -10.70 -8.13
N LEU A 31 -11.86 -11.50 -7.07
CA LEU A 31 -11.12 -11.30 -5.82
C LEU A 31 -9.60 -11.16 -6.05
N LEU A 32 -9.04 -11.93 -6.99
CA LEU A 32 -7.62 -11.87 -7.36
C LEU A 32 -7.29 -10.57 -8.10
N LEU A 33 -8.23 -10.05 -8.88
CA LEU A 33 -8.07 -8.78 -9.57
C LEU A 33 -8.04 -7.61 -8.56
N TYR A 34 -8.95 -7.60 -7.58
CA TYR A 34 -8.91 -6.60 -6.50
C TYR A 34 -7.69 -6.74 -5.61
N ALA A 35 -7.22 -7.96 -5.37
CA ALA A 35 -5.96 -8.22 -4.67
C ALA A 35 -4.76 -7.66 -5.46
N PHE A 36 -4.73 -7.86 -6.78
CA PHE A 36 -3.72 -7.28 -7.66
C PHE A 36 -3.70 -5.74 -7.55
N VAL A 37 -4.85 -5.10 -7.80
CA VAL A 37 -4.94 -3.63 -7.81
C VAL A 37 -4.66 -3.05 -6.43
N GLY A 38 -5.13 -3.69 -5.35
CA GLY A 38 -4.88 -3.29 -3.96
C GLY A 38 -3.39 -3.34 -3.59
N SER A 39 -2.66 -4.36 -4.06
CA SER A 39 -1.22 -4.44 -3.86
C SER A 39 -0.44 -3.36 -4.62
N VAL A 40 -0.85 -3.05 -5.86
CA VAL A 40 -0.27 -1.93 -6.64
C VAL A 40 -0.57 -0.59 -5.97
N ALA A 41 -1.80 -0.40 -5.48
CA ALA A 41 -2.21 0.81 -4.78
C ALA A 41 -1.39 1.03 -3.50
N THR A 42 -1.08 -0.05 -2.76
CA THR A 42 -0.19 -0.01 -1.58
C THR A 42 1.22 0.45 -1.97
N ALA A 43 1.83 -0.18 -2.97
CA ALA A 43 3.19 0.17 -3.40
C ALA A 43 3.29 1.63 -3.89
N ASN A 44 2.27 2.11 -4.62
CA ASN A 44 2.23 3.49 -5.09
C ASN A 44 1.96 4.48 -3.96
N GLY A 45 1.04 4.14 -3.04
CA GLY A 45 0.72 4.93 -1.86
C GLY A 45 1.94 5.10 -0.96
N ASP A 46 2.67 4.02 -0.66
CA ASP A 46 3.89 4.04 0.13
C ASP A 46 4.99 4.88 -0.53
N THR A 47 5.15 4.75 -1.85
CA THR A 47 6.10 5.56 -2.60
C THR A 47 5.80 7.05 -2.48
N LEU A 48 4.55 7.47 -2.72
CA LEU A 48 4.17 8.87 -2.61
C LEU A 48 4.21 9.38 -1.15
N ALA A 49 3.83 8.54 -0.18
CA ALA A 49 3.94 8.87 1.24
C ALA A 49 5.37 9.22 1.63
N SER A 50 6.34 8.40 1.21
CA SER A 50 7.76 8.61 1.50
C SER A 50 8.28 9.87 0.80
N GLU A 51 8.15 9.95 -0.53
CA GLU A 51 8.75 11.04 -1.33
C GLU A 51 8.13 12.42 -1.00
N ILE A 52 6.81 12.49 -0.85
CA ILE A 52 6.11 13.74 -0.55
C ILE A 52 6.16 14.03 0.95
N GLY A 53 6.06 12.99 1.79
CA GLY A 53 6.14 13.12 3.24
C GLY A 53 7.45 13.70 3.73
N GLU A 54 8.59 13.38 3.07
CA GLU A 54 9.90 13.96 3.37
C GLU A 54 9.97 15.48 3.13
N THR A 55 9.10 16.02 2.27
CA THR A 55 9.02 17.47 2.03
C THR A 55 8.21 18.23 3.11
N SER A 56 7.63 17.51 4.06
CA SER A 56 6.81 18.11 5.12
C SER A 56 7.62 19.05 6.00
N ARG A 57 7.05 20.22 6.29
CA ARG A 57 7.62 21.16 7.26
C ARG A 57 7.35 20.77 8.71
N SER A 58 6.38 19.90 8.95
CA SER A 58 6.06 19.40 10.29
C SER A 58 6.93 18.19 10.63
N LYS A 59 7.30 18.05 11.90
CA LYS A 59 7.99 16.86 12.38
C LYS A 59 7.12 15.62 12.20
N PRO A 60 7.72 14.49 11.74
CA PRO A 60 7.02 13.22 11.70
C PRO A 60 6.59 12.78 13.09
N ARG A 61 5.59 11.92 13.13
CA ARG A 61 5.15 11.22 14.36
C ARG A 61 5.24 9.73 14.15
N MET A 62 5.73 9.03 15.17
CA MET A 62 5.72 7.56 15.14
C MET A 62 4.29 7.05 15.05
N ILE A 63 4.00 6.21 14.07
CA ILE A 63 2.64 5.65 13.87
C ILE A 63 2.15 4.86 15.11
N THR A 64 3.06 4.26 15.88
CA THR A 64 2.72 3.45 17.05
C THR A 64 2.42 4.25 18.31
N THR A 65 3.00 5.45 18.46
CA THR A 65 2.94 6.23 19.72
C THR A 65 2.42 7.64 19.54
N LEU A 66 2.31 8.11 18.29
CA LEU A 66 1.97 9.47 17.89
C LEU A 66 2.91 10.56 18.44
N LYS A 67 4.03 10.16 19.06
CA LYS A 67 5.07 11.08 19.52
C LYS A 67 5.92 11.57 18.36
N GLU A 68 6.38 12.80 18.45
CA GLU A 68 7.30 13.37 17.46
C GLU A 68 8.59 12.56 17.39
N THR A 69 9.10 12.40 16.18
CA THR A 69 10.36 11.73 15.88
C THR A 69 11.17 12.53 14.86
N GLU A 70 12.41 12.10 14.62
CA GLU A 70 13.25 12.75 13.61
C GLU A 70 12.88 12.27 12.19
N PRO A 71 13.05 13.12 11.16
CA PRO A 71 12.86 12.71 9.78
C PRO A 71 13.72 11.50 9.39
N GLY A 72 13.14 10.59 8.61
CA GLY A 72 13.84 9.37 8.15
C GLY A 72 13.87 8.22 9.14
N VAL A 73 13.20 8.34 10.28
CA VAL A 73 13.03 7.22 11.22
C VAL A 73 11.93 6.29 10.70
N ASP A 74 12.23 4.98 10.67
CA ASP A 74 11.29 3.95 10.22
C ASP A 74 9.98 4.00 11.01
N GLY A 75 8.85 4.09 10.30
CA GLY A 75 7.52 4.22 10.91
C GLY A 75 7.15 5.63 11.38
N GLY A 76 7.96 6.64 11.05
CA GLY A 76 7.62 8.05 11.20
C GLY A 76 6.69 8.51 10.07
N VAL A 77 5.48 9.00 10.39
CA VAL A 77 4.48 9.47 9.43
C VAL A 77 4.23 10.97 9.57
N THR A 78 3.85 11.62 8.48
CA THR A 78 3.42 13.02 8.47
C THR A 78 2.02 13.13 7.86
N LEU A 79 1.24 14.16 8.23
CA LEU A 79 -0.08 14.39 7.62
C LEU A 79 0.02 14.58 6.10
N LEU A 80 1.11 15.20 5.64
CA LEU A 80 1.37 15.38 4.21
C LEU A 80 1.62 14.02 3.53
N GLY A 81 2.41 13.14 4.16
CA GLY A 81 2.67 11.78 3.68
C GLY A 81 1.40 10.93 3.67
N GLU A 82 0.57 11.00 4.73
CA GLU A 82 -0.72 10.29 4.78
C GLU A 82 -1.67 10.76 3.66
N GLY A 83 -1.76 12.06 3.42
CA GLY A 83 -2.52 12.61 2.29
C GLY A 83 -1.99 12.14 0.93
N ALA A 84 -0.66 12.09 0.78
CA ALA A 84 -0.01 11.60 -0.42
C ALA A 84 -0.23 10.09 -0.63
N SER A 85 -0.21 9.30 0.44
CA SER A 85 -0.55 7.87 0.42
C SER A 85 -1.97 7.64 -0.11
N LEU A 86 -2.94 8.35 0.48
CA LEU A 86 -4.34 8.26 0.07
C LEU A 86 -4.52 8.65 -1.41
N LEU A 87 -3.88 9.74 -1.83
CA LEU A 87 -3.91 10.19 -3.22
C LEU A 87 -3.25 9.16 -4.16
N GLY A 88 -2.13 8.58 -3.76
CA GLY A 88 -1.44 7.55 -4.54
C GLY A 88 -2.29 6.30 -4.75
N ALA A 89 -2.95 5.83 -3.69
CA ALA A 89 -3.87 4.71 -3.77
C ALA A 89 -5.10 5.04 -4.64
N LEU A 90 -5.67 6.24 -4.51
CA LEU A 90 -6.81 6.71 -5.30
C LEU A 90 -6.47 6.80 -6.80
N ILE A 91 -5.29 7.28 -7.16
CA ILE A 91 -4.86 7.33 -8.57
C ILE A 91 -4.87 5.93 -9.19
N ILE A 92 -4.30 4.93 -8.51
CA ILE A 92 -4.31 3.54 -9.01
C ILE A 92 -5.74 3.01 -9.13
N ALA A 93 -6.59 3.28 -8.15
CA ALA A 93 -7.99 2.86 -8.16
C ALA A 93 -8.77 3.46 -9.35
N ILE A 94 -8.60 4.77 -9.62
CA ILE A 94 -9.23 5.44 -10.75
C ILE A 94 -8.72 4.88 -12.08
N LEU A 95 -7.42 4.66 -12.22
CA LEU A 95 -6.84 4.07 -13.42
C LEU A 95 -7.36 2.65 -13.68
N ALA A 96 -7.50 1.83 -12.64
CA ALA A 96 -8.05 0.50 -12.75
C ALA A 96 -9.54 0.52 -13.18
N ALA A 97 -10.33 1.43 -12.61
CA ALA A 97 -11.73 1.61 -13.01
C ALA A 97 -11.85 2.14 -14.44
N ALA A 98 -11.04 3.12 -14.83
CA ALA A 98 -11.01 3.67 -16.20
C ALA A 98 -10.58 2.62 -17.24
N ALA A 99 -9.73 1.66 -16.86
CA ALA A 99 -9.34 0.52 -17.67
C ALA A 99 -10.39 -0.61 -17.72
N GLY A 100 -11.52 -0.46 -17.00
CA GLY A 100 -12.55 -1.50 -16.92
C GLY A 100 -12.16 -2.73 -16.12
N MET A 101 -11.13 -2.62 -15.26
CA MET A 101 -10.66 -3.72 -14.44
C MET A 101 -11.51 -3.92 -13.17
N ILE A 102 -12.06 -2.84 -12.64
CA ILE A 102 -12.89 -2.85 -11.44
C ILE A 102 -14.14 -1.99 -11.66
N GLU A 103 -15.23 -2.31 -10.97
CA GLU A 103 -16.44 -1.49 -10.96
C GLU A 103 -16.19 -0.13 -10.28
N PRO A 104 -16.99 0.92 -10.56
CA PRO A 104 -16.80 2.24 -9.95
C PRO A 104 -16.76 2.24 -8.43
N ILE A 105 -17.54 1.39 -7.75
CA ILE A 105 -17.49 1.22 -6.30
C ILE A 105 -16.15 0.65 -5.83
N GLY A 106 -15.47 -0.11 -6.68
CA GLY A 106 -14.14 -0.65 -6.45
C GLY A 106 -13.09 0.42 -6.21
N ILE A 107 -13.33 1.67 -6.65
CA ILE A 107 -12.44 2.80 -6.36
C ILE A 107 -12.30 2.98 -4.85
N ILE A 108 -13.39 2.89 -4.11
CA ILE A 108 -13.37 3.03 -2.64
C ILE A 108 -12.61 1.85 -2.01
N ILE A 109 -12.89 0.62 -2.48
CA ILE A 109 -12.25 -0.60 -1.97
C ILE A 109 -10.73 -0.54 -2.14
N VAL A 110 -10.29 -0.27 -3.36
CA VAL A 110 -8.87 -0.26 -3.71
C VAL A 110 -8.13 0.89 -3.02
N THR A 111 -8.77 2.07 -2.95
CA THR A 111 -8.21 3.22 -2.22
C THR A 111 -8.02 2.88 -0.75
N ALA A 112 -9.04 2.29 -0.11
CA ALA A 112 -8.94 1.86 1.29
C ALA A 112 -7.86 0.77 1.47
N ALA A 113 -7.81 -0.23 0.61
CA ALA A 113 -6.81 -1.29 0.67
C ALA A 113 -5.38 -0.76 0.53
N GLY A 114 -5.15 0.15 -0.43
CA GLY A 114 -3.85 0.78 -0.63
C GLY A 114 -3.43 1.63 0.56
N PHE A 115 -4.33 2.47 1.07
CA PHE A 115 -4.07 3.30 2.25
C PHE A 115 -3.78 2.47 3.51
N LEU A 116 -4.57 1.42 3.75
CA LEU A 116 -4.33 0.49 4.87
C LEU A 116 -2.99 -0.24 4.71
N GLY A 117 -2.64 -0.65 3.49
CA GLY A 117 -1.37 -1.30 3.18
C GLY A 117 -0.17 -0.40 3.45
N THR A 118 -0.23 0.89 3.08
CA THR A 118 0.82 1.87 3.37
C THR A 118 0.96 2.13 4.89
N ASN A 119 -0.16 2.25 5.60
CA ASN A 119 -0.11 2.40 7.06
C ASN A 119 0.44 1.13 7.74
N PHE A 120 0.17 -0.04 7.18
CA PHE A 120 0.74 -1.29 7.65
C PHE A 120 2.25 -1.35 7.41
N ASP A 121 2.74 -0.84 6.27
CA ASP A 121 4.18 -0.64 6.01
C ASP A 121 4.83 0.18 7.12
N SER A 122 4.30 1.37 7.41
CA SER A 122 4.77 2.23 8.48
C SER A 122 4.75 1.56 9.86
N LEU A 123 3.72 0.74 10.13
CA LEU A 123 3.63 -0.03 11.38
C LEU A 123 4.72 -1.10 11.47
N LEU A 124 5.00 -1.81 10.39
CA LEU A 124 6.11 -2.78 10.31
C LEU A 124 7.45 -2.08 10.41
N GLY A 125 7.60 -0.91 9.80
CA GLY A 125 8.77 -0.04 9.92
C GLY A 125 9.06 0.30 11.38
N ALA A 126 8.05 0.79 12.10
CA ALA A 126 8.16 1.15 13.52
C ALA A 126 8.45 -0.03 14.46
N THR A 127 8.14 -1.26 14.06
CA THR A 127 8.17 -2.44 14.96
C THR A 127 9.23 -3.46 14.57
N LEU A 128 9.15 -4.03 13.38
CA LEU A 128 10.01 -5.13 12.94
C LEU A 128 11.28 -4.66 12.24
N GLN A 129 11.19 -3.61 11.41
CA GLN A 129 12.36 -3.06 10.73
C GLN A 129 13.28 -2.34 11.72
N SER A 130 12.73 -1.51 12.59
CA SER A 130 13.49 -0.80 13.62
C SER A 130 14.26 -1.74 14.58
N ARG A 131 13.81 -2.99 14.71
CA ARG A 131 14.47 -4.05 15.49
C ARG A 131 15.43 -4.90 14.65
N GLY A 132 15.57 -4.63 13.36
CA GLY A 132 16.40 -5.42 12.46
C GLY A 132 15.84 -6.81 12.10
N THR A 133 14.56 -7.10 12.46
CA THR A 133 13.90 -8.39 12.15
C THR A 133 13.53 -8.50 10.68
N LEU A 134 13.10 -7.40 10.08
CA LEU A 134 12.82 -7.30 8.65
C LEU A 134 13.70 -6.21 8.02
N SER A 135 14.11 -6.44 6.79
CA SER A 135 14.69 -5.38 5.96
C SER A 135 13.56 -4.51 5.35
N ASN A 136 13.88 -3.31 4.89
CA ASN A 136 12.93 -2.46 4.16
C ASN A 136 12.25 -3.20 2.98
N ASN A 137 13.01 -4.01 2.23
CA ASN A 137 12.43 -4.82 1.15
C ASN A 137 11.45 -5.89 1.68
N GLY A 138 11.74 -6.46 2.86
CA GLY A 138 10.83 -7.40 3.52
C GLY A 138 9.54 -6.73 3.97
N VAL A 139 9.64 -5.51 4.51
CA VAL A 139 8.48 -4.69 4.90
C VAL A 139 7.59 -4.40 3.68
N ASN A 140 8.16 -3.89 2.58
CA ASN A 140 7.42 -3.62 1.35
C ASN A 140 6.70 -4.86 0.80
N LEU A 141 7.37 -6.03 0.82
CA LEU A 141 6.76 -7.29 0.38
C LEU A 141 5.54 -7.66 1.24
N VAL A 142 5.68 -7.57 2.56
CA VAL A 142 4.59 -7.92 3.50
C VAL A 142 3.47 -6.88 3.43
N ALA A 143 3.79 -5.60 3.27
CA ALA A 143 2.81 -4.52 3.12
C ALA A 143 1.99 -4.66 1.83
N THR A 144 2.63 -4.97 0.69
CA THR A 144 1.92 -5.23 -0.58
C THR A 144 1.06 -6.48 -0.50
N ALA A 145 1.49 -7.54 0.21
CA ALA A 145 0.67 -8.72 0.47
C ALA A 145 -0.54 -8.39 1.36
N PHE A 146 -0.37 -7.54 2.37
CA PHE A 146 -1.47 -7.05 3.19
C PHE A 146 -2.47 -6.23 2.36
N GLY A 147 -2.01 -5.34 1.48
CA GLY A 147 -2.87 -4.57 0.58
C GLY A 147 -3.63 -5.46 -0.41
N ALA A 148 -3.00 -6.54 -0.91
CA ALA A 148 -3.68 -7.55 -1.72
C ALA A 148 -4.79 -8.25 -0.93
N MET A 149 -4.49 -8.69 0.27
CA MET A 149 -5.48 -9.31 1.16
C MET A 149 -6.63 -8.36 1.49
N ALA A 150 -6.32 -7.11 1.82
CA ALA A 150 -7.33 -6.09 2.13
C ALA A 150 -8.27 -5.84 0.94
N GLY A 151 -7.73 -5.72 -0.29
CA GLY A 151 -8.54 -5.56 -1.50
C GLY A 151 -9.51 -6.71 -1.72
N GLY A 152 -9.02 -7.95 -1.61
CA GLY A 152 -9.87 -9.13 -1.74
C GLY A 152 -10.91 -9.27 -0.62
N VAL A 153 -10.51 -9.05 0.64
CA VAL A 153 -11.43 -9.15 1.79
C VAL A 153 -12.51 -8.08 1.74
N LEU A 154 -12.16 -6.84 1.41
CA LEU A 154 -13.15 -5.75 1.31
C LEU A 154 -14.16 -6.02 0.19
N LEU A 155 -13.72 -6.53 -0.97
CA LEU A 155 -14.62 -6.96 -2.03
C LEU A 155 -15.57 -8.06 -1.53
N TYR A 156 -15.03 -9.10 -0.87
CA TYR A 156 -15.82 -10.21 -0.36
C TYR A 156 -16.89 -9.76 0.65
N ILE A 157 -16.54 -8.82 1.53
CA ILE A 157 -17.48 -8.23 2.49
C ILE A 157 -18.62 -7.52 1.75
N LEU A 158 -18.33 -6.74 0.70
CA LEU A 158 -19.37 -6.04 -0.06
C LEU A 158 -20.31 -7.00 -0.82
N HIS A 159 -19.79 -8.12 -1.34
CA HIS A 159 -20.62 -9.16 -1.93
C HIS A 159 -21.59 -9.80 -0.92
N ILE A 160 -21.13 -10.07 0.32
CA ILE A 160 -22.01 -10.61 1.38
C ILE A 160 -23.14 -9.63 1.70
N TRP A 161 -22.88 -8.33 1.68
CA TRP A 161 -23.87 -7.30 2.01
C TRP A 161 -24.77 -6.90 0.82
N ASN A 162 -24.67 -7.60 -0.33
CA ASN A 162 -25.40 -7.31 -1.56
C ASN A 162 -25.28 -5.84 -2.02
N VAL A 163 -24.12 -5.26 -1.88
CA VAL A 163 -23.82 -3.88 -2.31
C VAL A 163 -23.28 -3.86 -3.74
N LEU A 164 -22.89 -5.02 -4.27
CA LEU A 164 -22.46 -5.26 -5.66
C LEU A 164 -23.34 -6.28 -6.34
#